data_f0807ccbf4ef429f5047f346c0c8f7b4
#
_entry.id   f0807ccbf4ef429f5047f346c0c8f7b4
#
_cell.length_a   1.000
_cell.length_b   1.000
_cell.length_c   1.000
_cell.angle_alpha   90.00
_cell.angle_beta   90.00
_cell.angle_gamma   90.00
#
_symmetry.space_group_name_H-M   'P 1'
#
loop_
_entity.id
_entity.type
_entity.pdbx_description
1 polymer ?
#
loop_
_entity_poly.entity_id
_entity_poly.type
_entity_poly.pdbx_seq_one_letter_code
_entity_poly.pdbx_strand_id
1 'polypeptide(L)'
;MAAKQTINTTSEITLITLQNCPARPDFLADIFVKIADLGVNVDMISLSPNHGSHTAVSFTISDDDLGKILKFTSSLQEKAKIKTIVSSGNCKINVFDKDMVHTPGVAAKVLSAVSSVNSDIRIVTTSDEDISMLMTEADFVVTLDALKKALSC
;
A
#
# COMPACT_ATOMS: atom_id res chain seq x y z
N MET A 1 -25.97 -7.22 17.46
CA MET A 1 -24.52 -7.12 17.79
C MET A 1 -23.85 -6.23 16.78
N ALA A 2 -23.06 -5.27 17.23
CA ALA A 2 -22.21 -4.51 16.30
C ALA A 2 -21.22 -5.47 15.61
N ALA A 3 -21.00 -5.29 14.32
CA ALA A 3 -19.99 -6.05 13.59
C ALA A 3 -18.63 -5.83 14.27
N LYS A 4 -17.91 -6.93 14.49
CA LYS A 4 -16.58 -6.88 15.12
C LYS A 4 -15.55 -6.18 14.22
N GLN A 5 -15.69 -6.37 12.92
CA GLN A 5 -14.82 -5.80 11.90
C GLN A 5 -15.54 -4.69 11.12
N THR A 6 -14.78 -3.68 10.73
CA THR A 6 -15.24 -2.62 9.83
C THR A 6 -14.39 -2.63 8.57
N ILE A 7 -15.03 -2.55 7.40
CA ILE A 7 -14.34 -2.49 6.11
C ILE A 7 -14.52 -1.09 5.54
N ASN A 8 -13.40 -0.42 5.27
CA ASN A 8 -13.35 0.88 4.60
C ASN A 8 -12.69 0.72 3.24
N THR A 9 -13.12 1.51 2.26
CA THR A 9 -12.61 1.44 0.89
C THR A 9 -12.21 2.82 0.39
N THR A 10 -11.17 2.87 -0.44
CA THR A 10 -10.71 4.08 -1.12
C THR A 10 -10.30 3.70 -2.54
N SER A 11 -10.67 4.52 -3.52
CA SER A 11 -10.31 4.32 -4.93
C SER A 11 -9.35 5.40 -5.42
N GLU A 12 -8.98 5.35 -6.69
CA GLU A 12 -8.12 6.34 -7.36
C GLU A 12 -6.77 6.50 -6.66
N ILE A 13 -6.10 5.37 -6.46
CA ILE A 13 -4.82 5.30 -5.77
C ILE A 13 -3.71 4.90 -6.74
N THR A 14 -2.61 5.65 -6.69
CA THR A 14 -1.38 5.34 -7.41
C THR A 14 -0.38 4.68 -6.47
N LEU A 15 0.15 3.53 -6.88
CA LEU A 15 1.27 2.85 -6.23
C LEU A 15 2.57 3.24 -6.94
N ILE A 16 3.55 3.71 -6.19
CA ILE A 16 4.89 4.01 -6.68
C ILE A 16 5.87 3.09 -5.97
N THR A 17 6.70 2.41 -6.75
CA THR A 17 7.78 1.56 -6.23
C THR A 17 9.11 2.10 -6.72
N LEU A 18 10.00 2.40 -5.78
CA LEU A 18 11.36 2.83 -6.03
C LEU A 18 12.29 1.65 -5.77
N GLN A 19 12.88 1.11 -6.84
CA GLN A 19 13.82 -0.02 -6.76
C GLN A 19 15.26 0.49 -6.73
N ASN A 20 16.12 -0.27 -6.06
CA ASN A 20 17.54 0.06 -5.95
C ASN A 20 17.81 1.37 -5.19
N CYS A 21 17.00 1.64 -4.15
CA CYS A 21 17.23 2.76 -3.26
C CYS A 21 18.36 2.46 -2.29
N PRO A 22 19.27 3.43 -2.02
CA PRO A 22 20.17 3.32 -0.88
C PRO A 22 19.38 3.09 0.42
N ALA A 23 19.77 2.08 1.19
CA ALA A 23 19.06 1.68 2.40
C ALA A 23 19.43 2.54 3.62
N ARG A 24 19.87 3.77 3.41
CA ARG A 24 20.23 4.72 4.47
C ARG A 24 19.00 5.48 4.93
N PRO A 25 18.76 5.57 6.26
CA PRO A 25 17.61 6.31 6.79
C PRO A 25 17.54 7.77 6.35
N ASP A 26 18.69 8.46 6.25
CA ASP A 26 18.74 9.84 5.80
C ASP A 26 18.28 10.00 4.35
N PHE A 27 18.67 9.10 3.47
CA PHE A 27 18.26 9.12 2.07
C PHE A 27 16.75 8.88 1.93
N LEU A 28 16.21 7.90 2.66
CA LEU A 28 14.78 7.59 2.66
C LEU A 28 13.96 8.75 3.20
N ALA A 29 14.42 9.37 4.29
CA ALA A 29 13.77 10.54 4.86
C ALA A 29 13.71 11.70 3.85
N ASP A 30 14.81 11.96 3.15
CA ASP A 30 14.89 13.03 2.14
C ASP A 30 13.89 12.83 0.99
N ILE A 31 13.66 11.58 0.57
CA ILE A 31 12.66 11.28 -0.46
C ILE A 31 11.27 11.74 0.01
N PHE A 32 10.86 11.37 1.21
CA PHE A 32 9.54 11.71 1.73
C PHE A 32 9.39 13.18 2.09
N VAL A 33 10.46 13.84 2.53
CA VAL A 33 10.46 15.30 2.72
C VAL A 33 10.19 16.01 1.38
N LYS A 34 10.86 15.61 0.32
CA LYS A 34 10.64 16.20 -1.01
C LYS A 34 9.22 15.95 -1.55
N ILE A 35 8.67 14.76 -1.29
CA ILE A 35 7.29 14.45 -1.66
C ILE A 35 6.31 15.38 -0.91
N ALA A 36 6.53 15.58 0.39
CA ALA A 36 5.72 16.50 1.20
C ALA A 36 5.85 17.96 0.71
N ASP A 37 7.04 18.40 0.33
CA ASP A 37 7.28 19.74 -0.22
C ASP A 37 6.53 19.98 -1.54
N LEU A 38 6.25 18.92 -2.28
CA LEU A 38 5.42 18.98 -3.49
C LEU A 38 3.92 19.05 -3.19
N GLY A 39 3.52 19.01 -1.92
CA GLY A 39 2.12 19.01 -1.51
C GLY A 39 1.43 17.66 -1.72
N VAL A 40 2.18 16.57 -1.77
CA VAL A 40 1.66 15.22 -1.97
C VAL A 40 1.56 14.49 -0.64
N ASN A 41 0.39 13.95 -0.35
CA ASN A 41 0.15 13.14 0.84
C ASN A 41 0.41 11.66 0.53
N VAL A 42 1.18 11.00 1.39
CA VAL A 42 1.48 9.56 1.29
C VAL A 42 0.62 8.81 2.31
N ASP A 43 -0.05 7.76 1.87
CA ASP A 43 -0.92 6.94 2.73
C ASP A 43 -0.23 5.67 3.22
N MET A 44 0.01 4.71 2.32
CA MET A 44 0.68 3.45 2.66
C MET A 44 2.17 3.55 2.34
N ILE A 45 3.02 2.96 3.19
CA ILE A 45 4.46 2.83 2.96
C ILE A 45 4.87 1.40 3.28
N SER A 46 5.65 0.79 2.39
CA SER A 46 6.25 -0.52 2.61
C SER A 46 7.72 -0.49 2.19
N LEU A 47 8.56 -1.03 3.04
CA LEU A 47 10.00 -1.08 2.84
C LEU A 47 10.43 -2.55 2.83
N SER A 48 11.07 -2.97 1.76
CA SER A 48 11.62 -4.33 1.67
C SER A 48 12.88 -4.48 2.53
N PRO A 49 13.17 -5.70 3.02
CA PRO A 49 14.46 -5.96 3.64
C PRO A 49 15.62 -5.60 2.72
N ASN A 50 16.72 -5.13 3.29
CA ASN A 50 17.88 -4.70 2.52
C ASN A 50 18.50 -5.87 1.73
N HIS A 51 18.84 -5.59 0.49
CA HIS A 51 19.72 -6.42 -0.32
C HIS A 51 21.09 -5.73 -0.39
N GLY A 52 22.01 -6.13 0.49
CA GLY A 52 23.26 -5.39 0.65
C GLY A 52 23.00 -3.97 1.16
N SER A 53 23.43 -2.97 0.41
CA SER A 53 23.25 -1.55 0.73
C SER A 53 22.00 -0.92 0.13
N HIS A 54 21.15 -1.69 -0.54
CA HIS A 54 19.99 -1.20 -1.27
C HIS A 54 18.69 -1.88 -0.84
N THR A 55 17.58 -1.21 -1.07
CA THR A 55 16.23 -1.66 -0.74
C THR A 55 15.23 -1.22 -1.81
N ALA A 56 14.02 -1.76 -1.75
CA ALA A 56 12.88 -1.24 -2.51
C ALA A 56 11.89 -0.57 -1.55
N VAL A 57 11.37 0.57 -1.97
CA VAL A 57 10.38 1.35 -1.22
C VAL A 57 9.12 1.45 -2.07
N SER A 58 7.98 1.08 -1.51
CA SER A 58 6.68 1.27 -2.14
C SER A 58 5.83 2.19 -1.29
N PHE A 59 5.10 3.09 -1.94
CA PHE A 59 4.17 3.98 -1.25
C PHE A 59 2.99 4.34 -2.15
N THR A 60 1.91 4.79 -1.54
CA THR A 60 0.69 5.16 -2.26
C THR A 60 0.39 6.64 -2.12
N ILE A 61 -0.15 7.20 -3.20
CA ILE A 61 -0.62 8.57 -3.30
C ILE A 61 -1.99 8.57 -4.01
N SER A 62 -2.70 9.70 -3.99
CA SER A 62 -3.86 9.88 -4.85
C SER A 62 -3.46 9.92 -6.33
N ASP A 63 -4.30 9.38 -7.22
CA ASP A 63 -4.10 9.51 -8.67
C ASP A 63 -3.98 10.98 -9.09
N ASP A 64 -4.70 11.88 -8.43
CA ASP A 64 -4.66 13.32 -8.70
C ASP A 64 -3.27 13.95 -8.45
N ASP A 65 -2.46 13.34 -7.62
CA ASP A 65 -1.12 13.84 -7.27
C ASP A 65 -0.01 13.29 -8.17
N LEU A 66 -0.34 12.37 -9.07
CA LEU A 66 0.67 11.72 -9.92
C LEU A 66 1.50 12.75 -10.72
N GLY A 67 0.84 13.74 -11.31
CA GLY A 67 1.53 14.78 -12.09
C GLY A 67 2.56 15.56 -11.29
N LYS A 68 2.32 15.79 -10.00
CA LYS A 68 3.25 16.51 -9.12
C LYS A 68 4.54 15.73 -8.87
N ILE A 69 4.47 14.41 -8.85
CA ILE A 69 5.57 13.56 -8.42
C ILE A 69 6.41 13.01 -9.58
N LEU A 70 5.87 12.96 -10.80
CA LEU A 70 6.57 12.35 -11.95
C LEU A 70 7.92 12.97 -12.26
N LYS A 71 8.02 14.30 -12.19
CA LYS A 71 9.29 15.01 -12.44
C LYS A 71 10.34 14.66 -11.37
N PHE A 72 9.91 14.54 -10.12
CA PHE A 72 10.79 14.15 -9.03
C PHE A 72 11.28 12.70 -9.19
N THR A 73 10.40 11.76 -9.51
CA THR A 73 10.78 10.35 -9.72
C THR A 73 11.70 10.17 -10.91
N SER A 74 11.47 10.91 -11.99
CA SER A 74 12.39 10.93 -13.14
C SER A 74 13.79 11.39 -12.73
N SER A 75 13.89 12.40 -11.89
CA SER A 75 15.19 12.90 -11.40
C SER A 75 15.93 11.86 -10.54
N LEU A 76 15.21 11.03 -9.78
CA LEU A 76 15.80 9.94 -9.03
C LEU A 76 16.43 8.88 -9.93
N GLN A 77 15.77 8.57 -11.05
CA GLN A 77 16.29 7.61 -12.02
C GLN A 77 17.58 8.11 -12.69
N GLU A 78 17.60 9.39 -13.06
CA GLU A 78 18.76 9.98 -13.72
C GLU A 78 19.97 10.14 -12.78
N LYS A 79 19.74 10.67 -11.58
CA LYS A 79 20.81 11.06 -10.65
C LYS A 79 21.29 9.93 -9.75
N ALA A 80 20.39 9.06 -9.32
CA ALA A 80 20.68 8.03 -8.32
C ALA A 80 20.50 6.60 -8.85
N LYS A 81 20.15 6.44 -10.13
CA LYS A 81 19.88 5.13 -10.77
C LYS A 81 18.80 4.33 -10.09
N ILE A 82 17.83 5.01 -9.50
CA ILE A 82 16.66 4.40 -8.86
C ILE A 82 15.61 4.17 -9.92
N LYS A 83 15.21 2.90 -10.10
CA LYS A 83 14.14 2.56 -11.04
C LYS A 83 12.79 2.84 -10.40
N THR A 84 11.95 3.61 -11.07
CA THR A 84 10.60 3.94 -10.64
C THR A 84 9.58 3.12 -11.42
N ILE A 85 8.68 2.46 -10.70
CA ILE A 85 7.52 1.74 -11.25
C ILE A 85 6.27 2.44 -10.74
N VAL A 86 5.35 2.77 -11.64
CA VAL A 86 4.12 3.51 -11.32
C VAL A 86 2.92 2.69 -11.78
N SER A 87 1.93 2.54 -10.91
CA SER A 87 0.66 1.88 -11.21
C SER A 87 -0.49 2.73 -10.64
N SER A 88 -1.33 3.27 -11.51
CA SER A 88 -2.49 4.09 -11.14
C SER A 88 -3.81 3.31 -11.23
N GLY A 89 -4.89 3.90 -10.75
CA GLY A 89 -6.23 3.29 -10.83
C GLY A 89 -6.40 2.10 -9.90
N ASN A 90 -5.72 2.10 -8.76
CA ASN A 90 -5.86 1.04 -7.76
C ASN A 90 -6.90 1.42 -6.70
N CYS A 91 -7.37 0.40 -5.99
CA CYS A 91 -8.30 0.54 -4.87
C CYS A 91 -7.68 -0.02 -3.60
N LYS A 92 -7.97 0.61 -2.47
CA LYS A 92 -7.55 0.15 -1.14
C LYS A 92 -8.75 -0.39 -0.38
N ILE A 93 -8.59 -1.55 0.25
CA ILE A 93 -9.50 -2.09 1.25
C ILE A 93 -8.77 -2.11 2.58
N ASN A 94 -9.37 -1.48 3.58
CA ASN A 94 -8.89 -1.48 4.96
C ASN A 94 -9.85 -2.29 5.82
N VAL A 95 -9.34 -3.29 6.50
CA VAL A 95 -10.08 -4.09 7.49
C VAL A 95 -9.64 -3.65 8.87
N PHE A 96 -10.55 -3.07 9.64
CA PHE A 96 -10.31 -2.60 11.00
C PHE A 96 -10.98 -3.54 12.00
N ASP A 97 -10.23 -3.98 13.03
CA ASP A 97 -10.70 -4.83 14.11
C ASP A 97 -9.92 -4.52 15.40
N LYS A 98 -10.58 -3.90 16.37
CA LYS A 98 -9.98 -3.56 17.68
C LYS A 98 -9.42 -4.75 18.45
N ASP A 99 -10.00 -5.92 18.25
CA ASP A 99 -9.57 -7.13 18.95
C ASP A 99 -8.47 -7.90 18.24
N MET A 100 -8.04 -7.42 17.08
CA MET A 100 -7.01 -8.08 16.25
C MET A 100 -5.71 -8.32 17.04
N VAL A 101 -5.32 -7.36 17.87
CA VAL A 101 -4.13 -7.46 18.71
C VAL A 101 -4.17 -8.64 19.70
N HIS A 102 -5.37 -9.08 20.10
CA HIS A 102 -5.57 -10.18 21.04
C HIS A 102 -6.09 -11.47 20.40
N THR A 103 -6.36 -11.45 19.09
CA THR A 103 -6.98 -12.57 18.38
C THR A 103 -6.07 -13.06 17.26
N PRO A 104 -5.30 -14.15 17.48
CA PRO A 104 -4.49 -14.73 16.41
C PRO A 104 -5.35 -15.16 15.23
N GLY A 105 -4.82 -15.00 14.02
CA GLY A 105 -5.42 -15.54 12.79
C GLY A 105 -6.31 -14.58 12.01
N VAL A 106 -6.51 -13.33 12.44
CA VAL A 106 -7.30 -12.35 11.67
C VAL A 106 -6.66 -12.09 10.30
N ALA A 107 -5.35 -11.86 10.25
CA ALA A 107 -4.63 -11.68 8.98
C ALA A 107 -4.74 -12.93 8.09
N ALA A 108 -4.62 -14.13 8.67
CA ALA A 108 -4.77 -15.36 7.91
C ALA A 108 -6.17 -15.49 7.30
N LYS A 109 -7.21 -15.13 8.03
CA LYS A 109 -8.59 -15.14 7.55
C LYS A 109 -8.80 -14.16 6.41
N VAL A 110 -8.28 -12.94 6.54
CA VAL A 110 -8.35 -11.90 5.52
C VAL A 110 -7.63 -12.34 4.24
N LEU A 111 -6.38 -12.80 4.36
CA LEU A 111 -5.59 -13.24 3.20
C LEU A 111 -6.16 -14.49 2.54
N SER A 112 -6.77 -15.40 3.31
CA SER A 112 -7.45 -16.58 2.75
C SER A 112 -8.68 -16.18 1.92
N ALA A 113 -9.45 -15.20 2.38
CA ALA A 113 -10.60 -14.68 1.63
C ALA A 113 -10.13 -14.04 0.30
N VAL A 114 -9.08 -13.25 0.34
CA VAL A 114 -8.47 -12.63 -0.85
C VAL A 114 -7.95 -13.69 -1.83
N SER A 115 -7.28 -14.72 -1.31
CA SER A 115 -6.77 -15.83 -2.10
C SER A 115 -7.90 -16.62 -2.79
N SER A 116 -9.05 -16.75 -2.14
CA SER A 116 -10.18 -17.52 -2.69
C SER A 116 -10.72 -16.96 -4.00
N VAL A 117 -10.48 -15.69 -4.29
CA VAL A 117 -10.91 -15.01 -5.53
C VAL A 117 -9.73 -14.64 -6.43
N ASN A 118 -8.54 -15.13 -6.15
CA ASN A 118 -7.31 -14.85 -6.91
C ASN A 118 -7.03 -13.37 -7.11
N SER A 119 -7.31 -12.54 -6.12
CA SER A 119 -7.02 -11.11 -6.19
C SER A 119 -5.52 -10.85 -6.22
N ASP A 120 -5.07 -9.99 -7.14
CA ASP A 120 -3.68 -9.56 -7.23
C ASP A 120 -3.42 -8.42 -6.25
N ILE A 121 -2.95 -8.78 -5.05
CA ILE A 121 -2.61 -7.81 -4.02
C ILE A 121 -1.24 -7.17 -4.33
N ARG A 122 -1.24 -5.87 -4.48
CA ARG A 122 -0.05 -5.08 -4.84
C ARG A 122 0.82 -4.71 -3.64
N ILE A 123 0.18 -4.39 -2.53
CA ILE A 123 0.85 -4.02 -1.28
C ILE A 123 -0.09 -4.32 -0.11
N VAL A 124 0.47 -4.77 1.00
CA VAL A 124 -0.22 -4.97 2.28
C VAL A 124 0.53 -4.21 3.35
N THR A 125 -0.19 -3.43 4.13
CA THR A 125 0.33 -2.81 5.35
C THR A 125 -0.58 -3.13 6.51
N THR A 126 -0.02 -3.27 7.69
CA THR A 126 -0.77 -3.64 8.90
C THR A 126 -0.37 -2.79 10.10
N SER A 127 -1.30 -2.66 11.03
CA SER A 127 -1.05 -2.19 12.39
C SER A 127 -1.60 -3.21 13.38
N ASP A 128 -1.67 -2.85 14.65
CA ASP A 128 -2.26 -3.72 15.68
C ASP A 128 -3.77 -3.91 15.51
N GLU A 129 -4.43 -2.98 14.83
CA GLU A 129 -5.90 -2.94 14.71
C GLU A 129 -6.40 -2.97 13.28
N ASP A 130 -5.52 -2.92 12.28
CA ASP A 130 -5.97 -2.89 10.88
C ASP A 130 -5.05 -3.62 9.91
N ILE A 131 -5.63 -3.96 8.76
CA ILE A 131 -4.95 -4.51 7.59
C ILE A 131 -5.42 -3.71 6.38
N SER A 132 -4.49 -3.07 5.70
CA SER A 132 -4.74 -2.35 4.45
C SER A 132 -4.14 -3.10 3.28
N MET A 133 -4.92 -3.27 2.23
CA MET A 133 -4.51 -3.96 1.00
C MET A 133 -4.82 -3.10 -0.21
N LEU A 134 -3.90 -3.05 -1.15
CA LEU A 134 -4.07 -2.39 -2.44
C LEU A 134 -4.22 -3.44 -3.54
N MET A 135 -5.17 -3.25 -4.43
CA MET A 135 -5.43 -4.09 -5.59
C MET A 135 -5.85 -3.25 -6.78
N THR A 136 -5.87 -3.85 -7.97
CA THR A 136 -6.41 -3.18 -9.14
C THR A 136 -7.93 -3.00 -9.04
N GLU A 137 -8.46 -2.02 -9.75
CA GLU A 137 -9.91 -1.81 -9.83
C GLU A 137 -10.65 -3.06 -10.33
N ALA A 138 -10.03 -3.83 -11.23
CA ALA A 138 -10.62 -5.06 -11.76
C ALA A 138 -10.89 -6.12 -10.69
N ASP A 139 -10.04 -6.20 -9.66
CA ASP A 139 -10.16 -7.18 -8.58
C ASP A 139 -10.97 -6.68 -7.38
N PHE A 140 -11.28 -5.38 -7.36
CA PHE A 140 -11.82 -4.73 -6.16
C PHE A 140 -13.17 -5.30 -5.71
N VAL A 141 -14.15 -5.40 -6.61
CA VAL A 141 -15.51 -5.82 -6.25
C VAL A 141 -15.55 -7.25 -5.72
N VAL A 142 -14.89 -8.17 -6.42
CA VAL A 142 -14.90 -9.59 -6.02
C VAL A 142 -14.15 -9.79 -4.69
N THR A 143 -13.08 -9.03 -4.46
CA THR A 143 -12.31 -9.08 -3.21
C THR A 143 -13.12 -8.51 -2.05
N LEU A 144 -13.79 -7.39 -2.25
CA LEU A 144 -14.64 -6.78 -1.23
C LEU A 144 -15.77 -7.73 -0.81
N ASP A 145 -16.44 -8.36 -1.78
CA ASP A 145 -17.51 -9.33 -1.51
C ASP A 145 -17.01 -10.55 -0.74
N ALA A 146 -15.84 -11.09 -1.12
CA ALA A 146 -15.23 -12.21 -0.42
C ALA A 146 -14.88 -11.86 1.04
N LEU A 147 -14.35 -10.67 1.28
CA LEU A 147 -14.03 -10.17 2.62
C LEU A 147 -15.29 -9.97 3.46
N LYS A 148 -16.33 -9.36 2.92
CA LYS A 148 -17.61 -9.19 3.63
C LYS A 148 -18.21 -10.52 4.08
N LYS A 149 -18.18 -11.52 3.20
CA LYS A 149 -18.66 -12.87 3.53
C LYS A 149 -17.81 -13.54 4.61
N ALA A 150 -16.49 -13.48 4.48
CA ALA A 150 -15.58 -14.12 5.42
C ALA A 150 -15.61 -13.49 6.81
N LEU A 151 -15.79 -12.18 6.90
CA LEU A 151 -15.78 -11.42 8.16
C LEU A 151 -17.18 -11.18 8.73
N SER A 152 -18.23 -11.60 8.03
CA SER A 152 -19.63 -11.37 8.42
C SER A 152 -19.98 -9.89 8.59
N CYS A 153 -19.45 -9.07 7.69
CA CYS A 153 -19.70 -7.63 7.64
C CYS A 153 -20.73 -7.25 6.57
#